data_b47af31e01cfde42ee511bd9f1403066
#
_entry.id   b47af31e01cfde42ee511bd9f1403066
#
_cell.length_a   1.000
_cell.length_b   1.000
_cell.length_c   1.000
_cell.angle_alpha   90.00
_cell.angle_beta   90.00
_cell.angle_gamma   90.00
#
_symmetry.space_group_name_H-M   'P 1'
#
loop_
_entity.id
_entity.type
_entity.pdbx_description
1 polymer ?
#
loop_
_entity_poly.entity_id
_entity_poly.type
_entity_poly.pdbx_seq_one_letter_code
_entity_poly.pdbx_strand_id
1 'polypeptide(L)'
;NDLLPAIHFIFSRAGCDDARDSLIREGVNLNSPSESEEVDSFLSRRLEGISGEDLEALGVGQWQTGLRRGIAAHHAGMLPLFKELAEELFASGLLKIVYATETLALGVNLPARSVVIEKLTKFTGETHELLTPGQFAQLTGRAGRRGIDDEGNALICWTPFVPFRKVAELARSRDFVLTSAFRPTYNMLANLMVTRTRADAMDLVERSFAQFQDRRRHKPGSNLVERMDGMESVLEQRGMARSWQLTSRGTPLAGIHNEADLLVVEALAAGLFDDLAPGETAAVVSCLTYRRR
;
A
#
# COMPACT_ATOMS: atom_id res chain seq x y z
N ASN A 1 -7.03 -6.84 -31.47
CA ASN A 1 -5.71 -6.96 -30.88
C ASN A 1 -5.81 -7.82 -29.62
N ASP A 2 -5.01 -8.84 -29.61
CA ASP A 2 -5.03 -9.88 -28.60
C ASP A 2 -4.19 -9.46 -27.34
N LEU A 3 -4.50 -8.30 -26.79
CA LEU A 3 -3.79 -7.72 -25.64
C LEU A 3 -4.63 -7.69 -24.35
N LEU A 4 -5.90 -8.04 -24.41
CA LEU A 4 -6.78 -8.08 -23.26
C LEU A 4 -6.85 -9.48 -22.62
N PRO A 5 -7.08 -9.60 -21.32
CA PRO A 5 -7.25 -8.51 -20.36
C PRO A 5 -5.94 -7.78 -20.02
N ALA A 6 -6.02 -6.50 -19.67
CA ALA A 6 -4.87 -5.66 -19.41
C ALA A 6 -4.96 -4.95 -18.05
N ILE A 7 -3.81 -4.78 -17.40
CA ILE A 7 -3.65 -3.89 -16.25
C ILE A 7 -2.81 -2.69 -16.72
N HIS A 8 -3.35 -1.49 -16.56
CA HIS A 8 -2.64 -0.24 -16.88
C HIS A 8 -2.24 0.46 -15.60
N PHE A 9 -0.95 0.45 -15.28
CA PHE A 9 -0.40 1.09 -14.10
C PHE A 9 -0.22 2.59 -14.29
N ILE A 10 -0.94 3.37 -13.47
CA ILE A 10 -0.90 4.84 -13.38
C ILE A 10 -0.60 5.19 -11.93
N PHE A 11 0.52 5.89 -11.64
CA PHE A 11 0.95 6.18 -10.26
C PHE A 11 0.22 7.39 -9.65
N SER A 12 -1.07 7.51 -9.94
CA SER A 12 -1.97 8.54 -9.44
C SER A 12 -3.36 7.94 -9.27
N ARG A 13 -3.98 8.11 -8.08
CA ARG A 13 -5.35 7.68 -7.83
C ARG A 13 -6.32 8.37 -8.77
N ALA A 14 -6.26 9.72 -8.80
CA ALA A 14 -7.07 10.53 -9.72
C ALA A 14 -6.81 10.15 -11.17
N GLY A 15 -5.55 9.90 -11.57
CA GLY A 15 -5.22 9.45 -12.92
C GLY A 15 -5.84 8.11 -13.30
N CYS A 16 -6.00 7.17 -12.35
CA CYS A 16 -6.72 5.91 -12.60
C CYS A 16 -8.21 6.17 -12.86
N ASP A 17 -8.84 7.02 -12.05
CA ASP A 17 -10.25 7.39 -12.22
C ASP A 17 -10.47 8.17 -13.51
N ASP A 18 -9.62 9.15 -13.81
CA ASP A 18 -9.69 9.97 -15.04
C ASP A 18 -9.56 9.10 -16.30
N ALA A 19 -8.66 8.13 -16.28
CA ALA A 19 -8.45 7.21 -17.41
C ALA A 19 -9.68 6.31 -17.65
N ARG A 20 -10.24 5.73 -16.55
CA ARG A 20 -11.51 4.98 -16.61
C ARG A 20 -12.63 5.85 -17.18
N ASP A 21 -12.82 7.04 -16.64
CA ASP A 21 -13.92 7.94 -17.00
C ASP A 21 -13.78 8.48 -18.43
N SER A 22 -12.53 8.63 -18.92
CA SER A 22 -12.27 9.01 -20.32
C SER A 22 -12.81 7.95 -21.27
N LEU A 23 -12.47 6.68 -21.06
CA LEU A 23 -12.99 5.59 -21.91
C LEU A 23 -14.52 5.48 -21.85
N ILE A 24 -15.10 5.70 -20.66
CA ILE A 24 -16.56 5.68 -20.51
C ILE A 24 -17.21 6.82 -21.29
N ARG A 25 -16.65 8.04 -21.22
CA ARG A 25 -17.14 9.21 -21.98
C ARG A 25 -16.97 9.05 -23.49
N GLU A 26 -15.92 8.40 -23.93
CA GLU A 26 -15.67 8.07 -25.35
C GLU A 26 -16.58 6.95 -25.86
N GLY A 27 -17.44 6.38 -25.01
CA GLY A 27 -18.39 5.35 -25.40
C GLY A 27 -17.76 3.97 -25.58
N VAL A 28 -16.52 3.75 -25.11
CA VAL A 28 -15.84 2.45 -25.20
C VAL A 28 -16.61 1.41 -24.39
N ASN A 29 -16.91 0.30 -25.03
CA ASN A 29 -17.50 -0.87 -24.40
C ASN A 29 -16.70 -2.10 -24.83
N LEU A 30 -16.16 -2.84 -23.86
CA LEU A 30 -15.31 -4.01 -24.05
C LEU A 30 -16.05 -5.32 -23.77
N ASN A 31 -17.24 -5.24 -23.16
CA ASN A 31 -18.08 -6.39 -22.86
C ASN A 31 -19.20 -6.55 -23.91
N SER A 32 -19.56 -7.79 -24.16
CA SER A 32 -20.79 -8.12 -24.88
C SER A 32 -22.04 -7.81 -24.02
N PRO A 33 -23.23 -7.77 -24.61
CA PRO A 33 -24.46 -7.60 -23.83
C PRO A 33 -24.63 -8.67 -22.73
N SER A 34 -24.31 -9.93 -23.03
CA SER A 34 -24.39 -11.04 -22.07
C SER A 34 -23.41 -10.89 -20.91
N GLU A 35 -22.17 -10.47 -21.18
CA GLU A 35 -21.18 -10.18 -20.12
C GLU A 35 -21.62 -9.01 -19.24
N SER A 36 -22.24 -7.98 -19.82
CA SER A 36 -22.80 -6.85 -19.07
C SER A 36 -23.94 -7.28 -18.13
N GLU A 37 -24.83 -8.19 -18.58
CA GLU A 37 -25.88 -8.79 -17.76
C GLU A 37 -25.31 -9.67 -16.65
N GLU A 38 -24.23 -10.38 -16.90
CA GLU A 38 -23.54 -11.19 -15.90
C GLU A 38 -22.91 -10.30 -14.82
N VAL A 39 -22.29 -9.17 -15.18
CA VAL A 39 -21.82 -8.14 -14.24
C VAL A 39 -22.95 -7.62 -13.36
N ASP A 40 -24.11 -7.27 -13.95
CA ASP A 40 -25.27 -6.79 -13.20
C ASP A 40 -25.78 -7.84 -12.20
N SER A 41 -25.88 -9.08 -12.64
CA SER A 41 -26.30 -10.20 -11.80
C SER A 41 -25.33 -10.47 -10.66
N PHE A 42 -24.04 -10.36 -10.92
CA PHE A 42 -22.98 -10.47 -9.91
C PHE A 42 -23.09 -9.36 -8.87
N LEU A 43 -23.18 -8.11 -9.31
CA LEU A 43 -23.28 -6.95 -8.41
C LEU A 43 -24.55 -6.98 -7.56
N SER A 44 -25.69 -7.35 -8.15
CA SER A 44 -26.98 -7.46 -7.43
C SER A 44 -26.86 -8.44 -6.25
N ARG A 45 -26.21 -9.58 -6.44
CA ARG A 45 -26.00 -10.56 -5.37
C ARG A 45 -25.02 -10.07 -4.30
N ARG A 46 -23.94 -9.41 -4.73
CA ARG A 46 -22.85 -8.99 -3.81
C ARG A 46 -23.17 -7.74 -3.01
N LEU A 47 -24.08 -6.91 -3.51
CA LEU A 47 -24.57 -5.68 -2.86
C LEU A 47 -25.91 -5.89 -2.16
N GLU A 48 -26.42 -7.12 -2.12
CA GLU A 48 -27.65 -7.45 -1.41
C GLU A 48 -27.53 -7.07 0.07
N GLY A 49 -28.55 -6.37 0.58
CA GLY A 49 -28.58 -5.90 1.97
C GLY A 49 -27.98 -4.52 2.22
N ILE A 50 -27.38 -3.88 1.21
CA ILE A 50 -26.96 -2.47 1.29
C ILE A 50 -28.12 -1.58 0.82
N SER A 51 -28.44 -0.55 1.60
CA SER A 51 -29.55 0.35 1.25
C SER A 51 -29.29 1.12 -0.04
N GLY A 52 -30.35 1.48 -0.77
CA GLY A 52 -30.23 2.30 -1.98
C GLY A 52 -29.59 3.66 -1.71
N GLU A 53 -29.88 4.27 -0.55
CA GLU A 53 -29.31 5.55 -0.12
C GLU A 53 -27.78 5.43 0.10
N ASP A 54 -27.33 4.35 0.71
CA ASP A 54 -25.90 4.08 0.91
C ASP A 54 -25.20 3.85 -0.43
N LEU A 55 -25.81 3.10 -1.35
CA LEU A 55 -25.26 2.86 -2.69
C LEU A 55 -25.13 4.15 -3.49
N GLU A 56 -26.11 5.06 -3.38
CA GLU A 56 -26.07 6.37 -4.03
C GLU A 56 -24.98 7.26 -3.42
N ALA A 57 -24.91 7.33 -2.09
CA ALA A 57 -23.88 8.08 -1.35
C ALA A 57 -22.45 7.59 -1.69
N LEU A 58 -22.29 6.30 -1.94
CA LEU A 58 -21.03 5.66 -2.33
C LEU A 58 -20.71 5.83 -3.84
N GLY A 59 -21.59 6.44 -4.64
CA GLY A 59 -21.38 6.65 -6.06
C GLY A 59 -21.40 5.36 -6.90
N VAL A 60 -22.09 4.32 -6.44
CA VAL A 60 -22.08 2.98 -7.08
C VAL A 60 -22.55 3.03 -8.53
N GLY A 61 -23.52 3.86 -8.87
CA GLY A 61 -24.07 3.91 -10.24
C GLY A 61 -23.05 4.29 -11.31
N GLN A 62 -22.18 5.27 -11.04
CA GLN A 62 -21.12 5.65 -11.98
C GLN A 62 -20.04 4.56 -12.06
N TRP A 63 -19.64 4.00 -10.94
CA TRP A 63 -18.67 2.90 -10.86
C TRP A 63 -19.20 1.65 -11.59
N GLN A 64 -20.46 1.26 -11.37
CA GLN A 64 -21.13 0.15 -12.04
C GLN A 64 -21.13 0.30 -13.57
N THR A 65 -21.31 1.53 -14.07
CA THR A 65 -21.28 1.80 -15.51
C THR A 65 -19.96 1.38 -16.14
N GLY A 66 -18.83 1.62 -15.47
CA GLY A 66 -17.52 1.16 -15.92
C GLY A 66 -17.40 -0.37 -15.90
N LEU A 67 -17.83 -1.03 -14.83
CA LEU A 67 -17.77 -2.48 -14.70
C LEU A 67 -18.58 -3.18 -15.79
N ARG A 68 -19.79 -2.72 -16.08
CA ARG A 68 -20.63 -3.24 -17.17
C ARG A 68 -19.94 -3.18 -18.54
N ARG A 69 -19.09 -2.18 -18.75
CA ARG A 69 -18.30 -2.01 -19.99
C ARG A 69 -16.95 -2.74 -19.96
N GLY A 70 -16.66 -3.49 -18.90
CA GLY A 70 -15.41 -4.21 -18.74
C GLY A 70 -14.22 -3.34 -18.34
N ILE A 71 -14.48 -2.15 -17.74
CA ILE A 71 -13.48 -1.12 -17.41
C ILE A 71 -13.55 -0.79 -15.93
N ALA A 72 -12.43 -0.83 -15.21
CA ALA A 72 -12.37 -0.47 -13.80
C ALA A 72 -11.14 0.38 -13.46
N ALA A 73 -11.23 1.11 -12.34
CA ALA A 73 -10.08 1.62 -11.60
C ALA A 73 -9.85 0.78 -10.34
N HIS A 74 -8.59 0.68 -9.88
CA HIS A 74 -8.23 -0.02 -8.66
C HIS A 74 -7.08 0.68 -7.93
N HIS A 75 -7.37 1.30 -6.81
CA HIS A 75 -6.36 2.03 -6.02
C HIS A 75 -6.72 2.11 -4.53
N ALA A 76 -5.77 2.51 -3.70
CA ALA A 76 -5.91 2.56 -2.25
C ALA A 76 -6.95 3.56 -1.72
N GLY A 77 -7.47 4.47 -2.58
CA GLY A 77 -8.55 5.40 -2.22
C GLY A 77 -9.96 4.82 -2.35
N MET A 78 -10.09 3.60 -2.91
CA MET A 78 -11.39 2.93 -3.03
C MET A 78 -11.74 2.18 -1.75
N LEU A 79 -13.04 2.02 -1.50
CA LEU A 79 -13.52 1.16 -0.44
C LEU A 79 -13.06 -0.29 -0.65
N PRO A 80 -12.74 -1.04 0.43
CA PRO A 80 -12.33 -2.43 0.32
C PRO A 80 -13.29 -3.28 -0.50
N LEU A 81 -14.58 -3.16 -0.25
CA LEU A 81 -15.64 -3.86 -1.00
C LEU A 81 -15.51 -3.65 -2.52
N PHE A 82 -15.33 -2.41 -2.97
CA PHE A 82 -15.24 -2.12 -4.42
C PHE A 82 -13.97 -2.69 -5.05
N LYS A 83 -12.88 -2.74 -4.30
CA LYS A 83 -11.65 -3.38 -4.76
C LYS A 83 -11.84 -4.89 -4.93
N GLU A 84 -12.41 -5.54 -3.92
CA GLU A 84 -12.70 -6.98 -3.95
C GLU A 84 -13.62 -7.34 -5.12
N LEU A 85 -14.69 -6.58 -5.35
CA LEU A 85 -15.61 -6.80 -6.47
C LEU A 85 -14.91 -6.62 -7.83
N ALA A 86 -14.06 -5.60 -7.98
CA ALA A 86 -13.29 -5.41 -9.21
C ALA A 86 -12.28 -6.55 -9.42
N GLU A 87 -11.65 -7.04 -8.36
CA GLU A 87 -10.73 -8.17 -8.39
C GLU A 87 -11.42 -9.47 -8.81
N GLU A 88 -12.59 -9.78 -8.25
CA GLU A 88 -13.40 -10.94 -8.61
C GLU A 88 -13.86 -10.89 -10.06
N LEU A 89 -14.34 -9.72 -10.53
CA LEU A 89 -14.77 -9.52 -11.92
C LEU A 89 -13.59 -9.59 -12.91
N PHE A 90 -12.41 -9.14 -12.50
CA PHE A 90 -11.23 -9.27 -13.35
C PHE A 90 -10.76 -10.73 -13.44
N ALA A 91 -10.76 -11.45 -12.32
CA ALA A 91 -10.41 -12.86 -12.27
C ALA A 91 -11.37 -13.75 -13.09
N SER A 92 -12.66 -13.40 -13.13
CA SER A 92 -13.66 -14.08 -13.97
C SER A 92 -13.61 -13.69 -15.45
N GLY A 93 -12.78 -12.70 -15.83
CA GLY A 93 -12.66 -12.24 -17.21
C GLY A 93 -13.75 -11.26 -17.66
N LEU A 94 -14.61 -10.80 -16.75
CA LEU A 94 -15.66 -9.79 -17.01
C LEU A 94 -15.11 -8.37 -17.03
N LEU A 95 -13.94 -8.11 -16.44
CA LEU A 95 -13.19 -6.89 -16.68
C LEU A 95 -12.07 -7.14 -17.69
N LYS A 96 -11.99 -6.27 -18.68
CA LYS A 96 -11.02 -6.34 -19.78
C LYS A 96 -9.84 -5.41 -19.56
N ILE A 97 -10.06 -4.28 -18.84
CA ILE A 97 -9.00 -3.35 -18.48
C ILE A 97 -9.20 -2.82 -17.05
N VAL A 98 -8.10 -2.79 -16.29
CA VAL A 98 -8.06 -2.20 -14.96
C VAL A 98 -6.95 -1.16 -14.91
N TYR A 99 -7.33 0.09 -14.63
CA TYR A 99 -6.39 1.18 -14.33
C TYR A 99 -6.01 1.11 -12.85
N ALA A 100 -4.73 0.88 -12.54
CA ALA A 100 -4.33 0.60 -11.18
C ALA A 100 -3.09 1.38 -10.74
N THR A 101 -3.02 1.66 -9.43
CA THR A 101 -1.78 2.09 -8.80
C THR A 101 -0.89 0.89 -8.47
N GLU A 102 0.38 1.13 -8.09
CA GLU A 102 1.34 0.06 -7.76
C GLU A 102 0.84 -0.91 -6.67
N THR A 103 -0.15 -0.49 -5.86
CA THR A 103 -0.72 -1.31 -4.78
C THR A 103 -1.39 -2.58 -5.27
N LEU A 104 -1.91 -2.61 -6.50
CA LEU A 104 -2.47 -3.83 -7.11
C LEU A 104 -1.39 -4.88 -7.37
N ALA A 105 -0.15 -4.47 -7.62
CA ALA A 105 0.96 -5.40 -7.80
C ALA A 105 1.40 -6.07 -6.50
N LEU A 106 0.98 -5.54 -5.33
CA LEU A 106 1.32 -6.00 -3.99
C LEU A 106 0.12 -6.73 -3.35
N GLY A 107 0.30 -7.97 -2.98
CA GLY A 107 -0.67 -8.70 -2.14
C GLY A 107 -1.86 -9.34 -2.86
N VAL A 108 -2.09 -9.06 -4.14
CA VAL A 108 -3.19 -9.66 -4.92
C VAL A 108 -2.62 -10.46 -6.09
N ASN A 109 -3.12 -11.67 -6.29
CA ASN A 109 -2.72 -12.51 -7.42
C ASN A 109 -3.67 -12.28 -8.61
N LEU A 110 -3.50 -11.16 -9.29
CA LEU A 110 -4.27 -10.79 -10.49
C LEU A 110 -3.32 -10.68 -11.69
N PRO A 111 -3.08 -11.78 -12.41
CA PRO A 111 -2.33 -11.71 -13.65
C PRO A 111 -3.22 -11.25 -14.80
N ALA A 112 -2.64 -10.52 -15.73
CA ALA A 112 -3.26 -10.07 -16.96
C ALA A 112 -2.47 -10.57 -18.16
N ARG A 113 -3.06 -10.67 -19.33
CA ARG A 113 -2.30 -10.95 -20.56
C ARG A 113 -1.28 -9.86 -20.84
N SER A 114 -1.70 -8.61 -20.63
CA SER A 114 -0.84 -7.45 -20.85
C SER A 114 -0.77 -6.53 -19.62
N VAL A 115 0.39 -5.97 -19.41
CA VAL A 115 0.63 -4.89 -18.46
C VAL A 115 1.07 -3.66 -19.23
N VAL A 116 0.46 -2.52 -18.95
CA VAL A 116 0.87 -1.21 -19.49
C VAL A 116 1.39 -0.38 -18.32
N ILE A 117 2.54 0.25 -18.49
CA ILE A 117 3.10 1.20 -17.52
C ILE A 117 3.11 2.59 -18.16
N GLU A 118 2.31 3.52 -17.61
CA GLU A 118 2.18 4.86 -18.17
C GLU A 118 3.49 5.64 -18.07
N LYS A 119 4.14 5.62 -16.91
CA LYS A 119 5.40 6.32 -16.64
C LYS A 119 6.34 5.42 -15.85
N LEU A 120 7.64 5.53 -16.12
CA LEU A 120 8.66 4.82 -15.34
C LEU A 120 9.15 5.61 -14.12
N THR A 121 8.61 6.81 -13.91
CA THR A 121 8.91 7.64 -12.74
C THR A 121 7.69 7.75 -11.85
N LYS A 122 7.91 7.71 -10.53
CA LYS A 122 6.87 7.96 -9.54
C LYS A 122 7.26 9.11 -8.62
N PHE A 123 6.27 9.83 -8.13
CA PHE A 123 6.47 10.87 -7.14
C PHE A 123 6.64 10.26 -5.75
N THR A 124 7.73 10.57 -5.07
CA THR A 124 8.07 10.02 -3.74
C THR A 124 7.67 10.93 -2.58
N GLY A 125 6.95 12.02 -2.87
CA GLY A 125 6.59 13.06 -1.91
C GLY A 125 7.42 14.33 -2.08
N GLU A 126 8.64 14.24 -2.58
CA GLU A 126 9.56 15.37 -2.83
C GLU A 126 10.01 15.44 -4.29
N THR A 127 10.34 14.33 -4.88
CA THR A 127 10.91 14.24 -6.23
C THR A 127 10.27 13.12 -7.06
N HIS A 128 10.47 13.20 -8.37
CA HIS A 128 10.14 12.10 -9.28
C HIS A 128 11.35 11.17 -9.42
N GLU A 129 11.20 9.94 -8.99
CA GLU A 129 12.25 8.93 -9.06
C GLU A 129 11.90 7.84 -10.07
N LEU A 130 12.93 7.34 -10.75
CA LEU A 130 12.79 6.20 -11.65
C LEU A 130 12.44 4.94 -10.82
N LEU A 131 11.60 4.08 -11.36
CA LEU A 131 11.31 2.78 -10.76
C LEU A 131 12.59 2.00 -10.53
N THR A 132 12.69 1.36 -9.38
CA THR A 132 13.76 0.38 -9.14
C THR A 132 13.54 -0.88 -9.98
N PRO A 133 14.58 -1.67 -10.28
CA PRO A 133 14.43 -2.95 -10.97
C PRO A 133 13.41 -3.88 -10.30
N GLY A 134 13.38 -3.91 -8.96
CA GLY A 134 12.40 -4.70 -8.20
C GLY A 134 10.97 -4.25 -8.43
N GLN A 135 10.70 -2.94 -8.40
CA GLN A 135 9.37 -2.38 -8.69
C GLN A 135 8.95 -2.66 -10.13
N PHE A 136 9.85 -2.43 -11.09
CA PHE A 136 9.59 -2.72 -12.49
C PHE A 136 9.23 -4.20 -12.71
N ALA A 137 10.02 -5.12 -12.16
CA ALA A 137 9.76 -6.55 -12.25
C ALA A 137 8.45 -6.96 -11.57
N GLN A 138 8.09 -6.31 -10.46
CA GLN A 138 6.85 -6.58 -9.73
C GLN A 138 5.61 -6.18 -10.55
N LEU A 139 5.68 -5.05 -11.27
CA LEU A 139 4.62 -4.61 -12.17
C LEU A 139 4.56 -5.52 -13.41
N THR A 140 5.68 -5.71 -14.11
CA THR A 140 5.75 -6.50 -15.35
C THR A 140 5.54 -7.99 -15.10
N GLY A 141 5.84 -8.49 -13.90
CA GLY A 141 5.56 -9.86 -13.47
C GLY A 141 4.06 -10.20 -13.36
N ARG A 142 3.17 -9.23 -13.58
CA ARG A 142 1.73 -9.46 -13.75
C ARG A 142 1.32 -9.78 -15.17
N ALA A 143 2.24 -9.62 -16.13
CA ALA A 143 1.99 -9.95 -17.54
C ALA A 143 2.13 -11.45 -17.79
N GLY A 144 1.14 -12.03 -18.47
CA GLY A 144 1.05 -13.45 -18.76
C GLY A 144 0.34 -14.26 -17.68
N ARG A 145 -0.77 -14.90 -18.05
CA ARG A 145 -1.55 -15.79 -17.16
C ARG A 145 -1.03 -17.21 -17.34
N ARG A 146 -0.42 -17.76 -16.31
CA ARG A 146 0.18 -19.11 -16.34
C ARG A 146 -0.87 -20.16 -16.72
N GLY A 147 -0.56 -20.94 -17.75
CA GLY A 147 -1.43 -22.01 -18.26
C GLY A 147 -2.60 -21.53 -19.12
N ILE A 148 -2.68 -20.22 -19.42
CA ILE A 148 -3.70 -19.63 -20.28
C ILE A 148 -3.06 -18.90 -21.47
N ASP A 149 -2.05 -18.06 -21.20
CA ASP A 149 -1.36 -17.29 -22.23
C ASP A 149 0.01 -17.92 -22.56
N ASP A 150 0.34 -18.02 -23.84
CA ASP A 150 1.66 -18.46 -24.30
C ASP A 150 2.72 -17.38 -24.03
N GLU A 151 2.32 -16.10 -24.12
CA GLU A 151 3.18 -14.95 -23.91
C GLU A 151 2.47 -13.87 -23.09
N GLY A 152 3.24 -13.19 -22.22
CA GLY A 152 2.81 -11.98 -21.51
C GLY A 152 3.43 -10.74 -22.14
N ASN A 153 2.65 -9.66 -22.25
CA ASN A 153 3.09 -8.41 -22.85
C ASN A 153 3.31 -7.33 -21.78
N ALA A 154 4.50 -6.75 -21.72
CA ALA A 154 4.79 -5.57 -20.90
C ALA A 154 5.03 -4.36 -21.82
N LEU A 155 4.08 -3.44 -21.83
CA LEU A 155 4.07 -2.24 -22.67
C LEU A 155 4.46 -1.04 -21.81
N ILE A 156 5.43 -0.27 -22.24
CA ILE A 156 5.83 0.97 -21.56
C ILE A 156 5.50 2.14 -22.47
N CYS A 157 4.68 3.08 -21.98
CA CYS A 157 4.36 4.27 -22.72
C CYS A 157 5.60 5.15 -22.90
N TRP A 158 5.84 5.57 -24.13
CA TRP A 158 6.98 6.43 -24.44
C TRP A 158 6.84 7.79 -23.75
N THR A 159 7.95 8.30 -23.25
CA THR A 159 8.08 9.65 -22.72
C THR A 159 9.43 10.25 -23.10
N PRO A 160 9.51 11.54 -23.44
CA PRO A 160 10.77 12.18 -23.79
C PRO A 160 11.75 12.28 -22.60
N PHE A 161 11.26 12.10 -21.38
CA PHE A 161 12.05 12.25 -20.14
C PHE A 161 12.82 10.99 -19.73
N VAL A 162 12.47 9.83 -20.29
CA VAL A 162 13.12 8.55 -19.97
C VAL A 162 13.66 7.93 -21.26
N PRO A 163 14.98 7.93 -21.48
CA PRO A 163 15.59 7.32 -22.66
C PRO A 163 15.32 5.81 -22.73
N PHE A 164 15.09 5.29 -23.93
CA PHE A 164 14.85 3.85 -24.16
C PHE A 164 15.94 2.95 -23.55
N ARG A 165 17.19 3.41 -23.53
CA ARG A 165 18.29 2.69 -22.89
C ARG A 165 18.00 2.39 -21.40
N LYS A 166 17.40 3.33 -20.66
CA LYS A 166 17.02 3.13 -19.25
C LYS A 166 15.93 2.10 -19.11
N VAL A 167 14.96 2.10 -20.02
CA VAL A 167 13.91 1.05 -20.06
C VAL A 167 14.54 -0.32 -20.28
N ALA A 168 15.46 -0.43 -21.23
CA ALA A 168 16.15 -1.69 -21.52
C ALA A 168 17.05 -2.16 -20.36
N GLU A 169 17.71 -1.24 -19.66
CA GLU A 169 18.49 -1.53 -18.45
C GLU A 169 17.58 -2.10 -17.34
N LEU A 170 16.44 -1.48 -17.08
CA LEU A 170 15.45 -1.97 -16.09
C LEU A 170 14.94 -3.36 -16.47
N ALA A 171 14.56 -3.57 -17.73
CA ALA A 171 14.02 -4.84 -18.21
C ALA A 171 15.04 -6.00 -18.14
N ARG A 172 16.32 -5.71 -18.26
CA ARG A 172 17.41 -6.71 -18.19
C ARG A 172 17.96 -6.91 -16.79
N SER A 173 17.68 -5.99 -15.88
CA SER A 173 18.18 -6.09 -14.50
C SER A 173 17.60 -7.30 -13.79
N ARG A 174 18.47 -8.08 -13.18
CA ARG A 174 18.13 -9.20 -12.29
C ARG A 174 18.55 -8.93 -10.84
N ASP A 175 19.06 -7.73 -10.58
CA ASP A 175 19.52 -7.32 -9.26
C ASP A 175 18.34 -6.81 -8.43
N PHE A 176 17.74 -7.72 -7.67
CA PHE A 176 16.70 -7.39 -6.71
C PHE A 176 17.32 -7.31 -5.33
N VAL A 177 17.72 -6.11 -4.94
CA VAL A 177 18.18 -5.88 -3.57
C VAL A 177 16.96 -5.75 -2.67
N LEU A 178 16.64 -6.83 -1.95
CA LEU A 178 15.68 -6.77 -0.87
C LEU A 178 16.28 -5.98 0.29
N THR A 179 15.65 -4.87 0.67
CA THR A 179 16.05 -4.06 1.83
C THR A 179 14.96 -4.15 2.88
N SER A 180 15.34 -4.46 4.12
CA SER A 180 14.40 -4.46 5.22
C SER A 180 13.91 -3.04 5.52
N ALA A 181 12.60 -2.87 5.60
CA ALA A 181 11.96 -1.64 6.08
C ALA A 181 11.78 -1.64 7.62
N PHE A 182 12.21 -2.69 8.28
CA PHE A 182 12.07 -2.83 9.72
C PHE A 182 12.86 -1.75 10.45
N ARG A 183 12.16 -0.99 11.31
CA ARG A 183 12.72 0.00 12.22
C ARG A 183 12.09 -0.20 13.59
N PRO A 184 12.88 -0.40 14.66
CA PRO A 184 12.32 -0.45 16.01
C PRO A 184 11.59 0.86 16.35
N THR A 185 10.43 0.74 17.00
CA THR A 185 9.65 1.84 17.57
C THR A 185 9.45 1.60 19.05
N TYR A 186 9.13 2.64 19.81
CA TYR A 186 8.85 2.50 21.24
C TYR A 186 7.57 1.69 21.49
N ASN A 187 6.55 1.83 20.61
CA ASN A 187 5.38 0.96 20.63
C ASN A 187 5.74 -0.53 20.50
N MET A 188 6.63 -0.87 19.54
CA MET A 188 7.10 -2.25 19.38
C MET A 188 7.82 -2.72 20.64
N LEU A 189 8.73 -1.91 21.20
CA LEU A 189 9.47 -2.27 22.41
C LEU A 189 8.51 -2.49 23.59
N ALA A 190 7.53 -1.62 23.76
CA ALA A 190 6.49 -1.75 24.79
C ALA A 190 5.70 -3.05 24.64
N ASN A 191 5.30 -3.40 23.42
CA ASN A 191 4.59 -4.66 23.15
C ASN A 191 5.47 -5.90 23.40
N LEU A 192 6.78 -5.82 23.13
CA LEU A 192 7.71 -6.89 23.48
C LEU A 192 7.85 -7.05 25.00
N MET A 193 7.91 -5.95 25.75
CA MET A 193 7.93 -5.97 27.22
C MET A 193 6.69 -6.63 27.83
N VAL A 194 5.52 -6.45 27.20
CA VAL A 194 4.26 -7.08 27.66
C VAL A 194 4.22 -8.58 27.35
N THR A 195 4.79 -9.00 26.22
CA THR A 195 4.55 -10.35 25.68
C THR A 195 5.71 -11.30 25.79
N ARG A 196 6.93 -10.82 26.07
CA ARG A 196 8.16 -11.61 26.02
C ARG A 196 9.14 -11.25 27.14
N THR A 197 10.02 -12.19 27.46
CA THR A 197 11.21 -11.87 28.26
C THR A 197 12.18 -10.99 27.46
N ARG A 198 13.04 -10.25 28.16
CA ARG A 198 14.08 -9.44 27.50
C ARG A 198 14.99 -10.29 26.58
N ALA A 199 15.38 -11.45 27.05
CA ALA A 199 16.23 -12.36 26.28
C ALA A 199 15.56 -12.81 24.97
N ASP A 200 14.29 -13.22 25.03
CA ASP A 200 13.54 -13.64 23.84
C ASP A 200 13.31 -12.48 22.86
N ALA A 201 13.06 -11.27 23.38
CA ALA A 201 12.88 -10.08 22.55
C ALA A 201 14.18 -9.71 21.81
N MET A 202 15.32 -9.75 22.48
CA MET A 202 16.61 -9.44 21.87
C MET A 202 17.02 -10.54 20.86
N ASP A 203 16.80 -11.82 21.15
CA ASP A 203 17.00 -12.92 20.19
C ASP A 203 16.14 -12.73 18.93
N LEU A 204 14.88 -12.34 19.09
CA LEU A 204 13.99 -12.07 17.96
C LEU A 204 14.55 -10.95 17.04
N VAL A 205 15.02 -9.85 17.63
CA VAL A 205 15.61 -8.73 16.89
C VAL A 205 16.93 -9.15 16.24
N GLU A 206 17.75 -9.90 16.93
CA GLU A 206 19.06 -10.38 16.46
C GLU A 206 18.91 -11.30 15.23
N ARG A 207 17.86 -12.10 15.17
CA ARG A 207 17.54 -13.00 14.06
C ARG A 207 16.78 -12.31 12.91
N SER A 208 16.45 -11.03 13.04
CA SER A 208 15.73 -10.30 12.01
C SER A 208 16.56 -10.11 10.73
N PHE A 209 15.88 -10.01 9.59
CA PHE A 209 16.54 -9.72 8.32
C PHE A 209 17.21 -8.34 8.33
N ALA A 210 16.66 -7.36 9.03
CA ALA A 210 17.27 -6.05 9.19
C ALA A 210 18.63 -6.15 9.91
N GLN A 211 18.73 -6.90 11.02
CA GLN A 211 19.98 -7.11 11.73
C GLN A 211 21.02 -7.86 10.88
N PHE A 212 20.57 -8.85 10.10
CA PHE A 212 21.44 -9.52 9.13
C PHE A 212 22.01 -8.54 8.10
N GLN A 213 21.21 -7.64 7.58
CA GLN A 213 21.66 -6.61 6.62
C GLN A 213 22.62 -5.60 7.26
N ASP A 214 22.34 -5.16 8.48
CA ASP A 214 23.17 -4.20 9.19
C ASP A 214 24.55 -4.77 9.52
N ARG A 215 24.63 -6.04 9.93
CA ARG A 215 25.91 -6.74 10.12
C ARG A 215 26.75 -6.76 8.83
N ARG A 216 26.12 -6.93 7.66
CA ARG A 216 26.83 -6.94 6.37
C ARG A 216 27.31 -5.55 5.94
N ARG A 217 26.64 -4.49 6.36
CA ARG A 217 26.99 -3.10 6.02
C ARG A 217 28.13 -2.51 6.85
N HIS A 218 28.53 -3.16 7.94
CA HIS A 218 29.63 -2.76 8.83
C HIS A 218 29.59 -1.27 9.25
N LYS A 219 28.38 -0.67 9.39
CA LYS A 219 28.26 0.70 9.88
C LYS A 219 28.30 0.74 11.40
N PRO A 220 29.21 1.50 12.03
CA PRO A 220 29.21 1.72 13.48
C PRO A 220 27.84 2.28 13.90
N GLY A 221 27.25 1.73 14.99
CA GLY A 221 25.95 2.16 15.50
C GLY A 221 24.73 1.64 14.73
N SER A 222 24.90 0.71 13.78
CA SER A 222 23.80 0.10 13.02
C SER A 222 23.23 -1.17 13.68
N ASN A 223 23.74 -1.56 14.86
CA ASN A 223 23.26 -2.73 15.58
C ASN A 223 21.87 -2.46 16.17
N LEU A 224 20.86 -3.19 15.66
CA LEU A 224 19.49 -3.04 16.13
C LEU A 224 19.30 -3.40 17.60
N VAL A 225 20.09 -4.35 18.12
CA VAL A 225 20.07 -4.70 19.54
C VAL A 225 20.54 -3.52 20.39
N GLU A 226 21.66 -2.88 20.02
CA GLU A 226 22.15 -1.67 20.72
C GLU A 226 21.12 -0.51 20.67
N ARG A 227 20.41 -0.37 19.55
CA ARG A 227 19.32 0.60 19.43
C ARG A 227 18.16 0.27 20.36
N MET A 228 17.79 -1.00 20.48
CA MET A 228 16.75 -1.45 21.41
C MET A 228 17.17 -1.20 22.87
N ASP A 229 18.43 -1.47 23.23
CA ASP A 229 18.99 -1.17 24.56
C ASP A 229 18.94 0.33 24.84
N GLY A 230 19.28 1.17 23.85
CA GLY A 230 19.16 2.62 23.96
C GLY A 230 17.72 3.08 24.17
N MET A 231 16.77 2.48 23.44
CA MET A 231 15.33 2.78 23.59
C MET A 231 14.82 2.32 24.97
N GLU A 232 15.21 1.15 25.46
CA GLU A 232 14.89 0.68 26.81
C GLU A 232 15.38 1.67 27.86
N SER A 233 16.65 2.12 27.76
CA SER A 233 17.21 3.14 28.65
C SER A 233 16.43 4.45 28.65
N VAL A 234 15.95 4.91 27.48
CA VAL A 234 15.09 6.11 27.39
C VAL A 234 13.77 5.89 28.11
N LEU A 235 13.10 4.74 27.95
CA LEU A 235 11.87 4.43 28.66
C LEU A 235 12.06 4.37 30.17
N GLU A 236 13.17 3.81 30.64
CA GLU A 236 13.50 3.77 32.08
C GLU A 236 13.77 5.18 32.64
N GLN A 237 14.57 5.99 31.95
CA GLN A 237 14.83 7.39 32.33
C GLN A 237 13.56 8.23 32.40
N ARG A 238 12.59 7.95 31.53
CA ARG A 238 11.28 8.61 31.51
C ARG A 238 10.29 8.02 32.51
N GLY A 239 10.68 6.97 33.25
CA GLY A 239 9.80 6.28 34.21
C GLY A 239 8.65 5.51 33.54
N MET A 240 8.77 5.19 32.25
CA MET A 240 7.79 4.42 31.48
C MET A 240 8.01 2.92 31.55
N ALA A 241 9.25 2.50 31.84
CA ALA A 241 9.61 1.11 32.07
C ALA A 241 10.50 0.96 33.29
N ARG A 242 10.57 -0.25 33.85
CA ARG A 242 11.48 -0.63 34.94
C ARG A 242 11.75 -2.12 34.84
N SER A 243 13.04 -2.50 34.73
CA SER A 243 13.45 -3.91 34.69
C SER A 243 12.63 -4.74 33.69
N TRP A 244 12.54 -4.27 32.46
CA TRP A 244 11.78 -4.91 31.36
C TRP A 244 10.26 -5.02 31.59
N GLN A 245 9.69 -4.17 32.41
CA GLN A 245 8.25 -4.09 32.65
C GLN A 245 7.75 -2.66 32.45
N LEU A 246 6.60 -2.50 31.78
CA LEU A 246 5.97 -1.20 31.65
C LEU A 246 5.38 -0.75 32.99
N THR A 247 5.58 0.53 33.31
CA THR A 247 4.87 1.20 34.41
C THR A 247 3.49 1.65 33.94
N SER A 248 2.64 2.12 34.86
CA SER A 248 1.36 2.75 34.51
C SER A 248 1.51 3.90 33.50
N ARG A 249 2.63 4.65 33.58
CA ARG A 249 2.96 5.74 32.65
C ARG A 249 3.35 5.20 31.26
N GLY A 250 3.95 4.02 31.15
CA GLY A 250 4.40 3.44 29.90
C GLY A 250 3.35 2.57 29.20
N THR A 251 2.36 2.08 29.94
CA THR A 251 1.31 1.19 29.39
C THR A 251 0.61 1.76 28.14
N PRO A 252 0.29 3.06 28.04
CA PRO A 252 -0.34 3.61 26.84
C PRO A 252 0.49 3.44 25.57
N LEU A 253 1.82 3.33 25.69
CA LEU A 253 2.74 3.17 24.56
C LEU A 253 2.42 1.91 23.72
N ALA A 254 1.98 0.84 24.37
CA ALA A 254 1.63 -0.41 23.69
C ALA A 254 0.40 -0.27 22.75
N GLY A 255 -0.47 0.72 23.01
CA GLY A 255 -1.67 0.98 22.22
C GLY A 255 -1.53 2.08 21.15
N ILE A 256 -0.41 2.81 21.12
CA ILE A 256 -0.23 3.94 20.19
C ILE A 256 0.57 3.52 18.97
N HIS A 257 -0.12 3.44 17.84
CA HIS A 257 0.46 3.09 16.53
C HIS A 257 0.73 4.35 15.70
N ASN A 258 1.78 5.11 16.09
CA ASN A 258 2.21 6.32 15.37
C ASN A 258 3.74 6.39 15.38
N GLU A 259 4.35 7.08 14.42
CA GLU A 259 5.82 7.28 14.40
C GLU A 259 6.32 8.18 15.53
N ALA A 260 5.45 9.04 16.04
CA ALA A 260 5.71 9.89 17.21
C ALA A 260 5.14 9.28 18.51
N ASP A 261 5.10 7.94 18.62
CA ASP A 261 4.50 7.18 19.72
C ASP A 261 4.92 7.67 21.10
N LEU A 262 6.21 7.84 21.34
CA LEU A 262 6.74 8.34 22.61
C LEU A 262 6.27 9.79 22.89
N LEU A 263 6.28 10.65 21.85
CA LEU A 263 5.83 12.05 22.01
C LEU A 263 4.35 12.12 22.37
N VAL A 264 3.51 11.28 21.75
CA VAL A 264 2.09 11.20 22.07
C VAL A 264 1.86 10.79 23.52
N VAL A 265 2.59 9.77 24.01
CA VAL A 265 2.49 9.35 25.42
C VAL A 265 2.97 10.42 26.38
N GLU A 266 4.05 11.13 26.07
CA GLU A 266 4.52 12.27 26.88
C GLU A 266 3.50 13.40 26.90
N ALA A 267 2.86 13.71 25.77
CA ALA A 267 1.82 14.72 25.68
C ALA A 267 0.59 14.35 26.52
N LEU A 268 0.17 13.08 26.50
CA LEU A 268 -0.89 12.56 27.35
C LEU A 268 -0.51 12.66 28.84
N ALA A 269 0.71 12.24 29.19
CA ALA A 269 1.19 12.26 30.54
C ALA A 269 1.39 13.71 31.11
N ALA A 270 1.60 14.67 30.22
CA ALA A 270 1.67 16.10 30.56
C ALA A 270 0.31 16.79 30.63
N GLY A 271 -0.81 16.07 30.40
CA GLY A 271 -2.16 16.64 30.43
C GLY A 271 -2.48 17.57 29.25
N LEU A 272 -1.73 17.46 28.12
CA LEU A 272 -1.93 18.34 26.96
C LEU A 272 -3.28 18.13 26.27
N PHE A 273 -4.00 17.09 26.60
CA PHE A 273 -5.33 16.78 26.07
C PHE A 273 -6.45 17.03 27.07
N ASP A 274 -6.09 17.39 28.31
CA ASP A 274 -7.07 17.59 29.37
C ASP A 274 -7.86 18.91 29.13
N ASP A 275 -9.15 18.88 29.40
CA ASP A 275 -10.08 20.01 29.28
C ASP A 275 -10.17 20.67 27.89
N LEU A 276 -9.66 20.02 26.83
CA LEU A 276 -9.77 20.52 25.46
C LEU A 276 -11.17 20.29 24.89
N ALA A 277 -11.69 21.30 24.21
CA ALA A 277 -12.87 21.11 23.35
C ALA A 277 -12.55 20.16 22.17
N PRO A 278 -13.55 19.47 21.57
CA PRO A 278 -13.30 18.53 20.49
C PRO A 278 -12.49 19.09 19.31
N GLY A 279 -12.71 20.36 18.93
CA GLY A 279 -11.94 21.04 17.89
C GLY A 279 -10.48 21.29 18.26
N GLU A 280 -10.21 21.64 19.52
CA GLU A 280 -8.86 21.84 20.04
C GLU A 280 -8.10 20.51 20.13
N THR A 281 -8.78 19.47 20.60
CA THR A 281 -8.23 18.09 20.59
C THR A 281 -7.84 17.67 19.17
N ALA A 282 -8.71 17.90 18.19
CA ALA A 282 -8.42 17.61 16.79
C ALA A 282 -7.20 18.40 16.26
N ALA A 283 -7.06 19.68 16.66
CA ALA A 283 -5.91 20.49 16.27
C ALA A 283 -4.60 19.94 16.87
N VAL A 284 -4.58 19.58 18.16
CA VAL A 284 -3.40 18.97 18.79
C VAL A 284 -3.04 17.64 18.14
N VAL A 285 -4.00 16.76 17.90
CA VAL A 285 -3.79 15.49 17.19
C VAL A 285 -3.23 15.75 15.79
N SER A 286 -3.75 16.75 15.08
CA SER A 286 -3.24 17.12 13.75
C SER A 286 -1.76 17.54 13.81
N CYS A 287 -1.32 18.28 14.83
CA CYS A 287 0.10 18.63 15.00
C CYS A 287 1.00 17.40 15.19
N LEU A 288 0.50 16.37 15.87
CA LEU A 288 1.26 15.12 16.12
C LEU A 288 1.26 14.15 14.92
N THR A 289 0.24 14.24 14.07
CA THR A 289 0.09 13.35 12.91
C THR A 289 0.49 13.99 11.58
N TYR A 290 0.62 15.33 11.56
CA TYR A 290 0.99 16.07 10.35
C TYR A 290 2.42 15.73 9.93
N ARG A 291 2.56 15.27 8.66
CA ARG A 291 3.85 15.16 8.00
C ARG A 291 3.93 16.21 6.91
N ARG A 292 4.99 16.99 6.94
CA ARG A 292 5.32 17.85 5.81
C ARG A 292 5.59 16.93 4.61
N ARG A 293 4.75 17.05 3.60
CA ARG A 293 4.91 16.35 2.31
C ARG A 293 5.99 17.00 1.49
#